data_46363a3253c31037cb4145ab4988257b
#
_entry.id   46363a3253c31037cb4145ab4988257b
#
_cell.length_a   1.000
_cell.length_b   1.000
_cell.length_c   1.000
_cell.angle_alpha   90.00
_cell.angle_beta   90.00
_cell.angle_gamma   90.00
#
_symmetry.space_group_name_H-M   'P 1'
#
loop_
_entity.id
_entity.type
_entity.pdbx_description
1 polymer ?
#
loop_
_entity_poly.entity_id
_entity_poly.type
_entity_poly.pdbx_seq_one_letter_code
_entity_poly.pdbx_strand_id
1 'polypeptide(L)'
;MLTRFSPSSLPPSEPPHADAPDSWVDRLLLAGPGGEECLHLGAPIDRDALRALVDDQAERLAAAGLEPGGTAALRLPPSVAFVAALLACWRLGAQVALLDHRLTDHEVDSAVARLAPQVLLGSAHRPAAALRGFSEVEPVAVRLPDGLPARSGHALIQLSSGSTGPAKVIARTASDLLRELDCYRRLEEFPGEGERVVLLSSVVHVLGLVGGLLNGLHARAAVTVPERMTAAGILAAVAAGDRPTTLVGVPFHAELLAGAVAPPRLSQLRRMIVAGELVRPGLPALFTGRYGVPLGTMYGMTETGVIATDLSGTLHPAKQPVHGMRLRMVAGELQIGAPASPYPGLDDPTRWSEGWLHTRDAAELDRATGRVTVLGRLDSQVSIGGLKVDLTEVEQTLTALPEVREAVVVFEDGAIEAYLATEPDADLALVQDGLARRLAAYKRPRRIALLAQLPRTATGKLLRDPAALRTTATAAATAAR
;
A
#
# COMPACT_ATOMS: atom_id res chain seq x y z
N MET A 1 -5.75 -29.53 6.74
CA MET A 1 -7.08 -29.59 7.40
C MET A 1 -7.59 -28.16 7.43
N LEU A 2 -8.40 -27.77 6.43
CA LEU A 2 -8.93 -26.43 6.30
C LEU A 2 -10.04 -26.24 7.34
N THR A 3 -9.78 -25.51 8.40
CA THR A 3 -10.81 -25.06 9.35
C THR A 3 -11.75 -24.10 8.63
N ARG A 4 -12.94 -24.60 8.30
CA ARG A 4 -14.08 -23.77 7.88
C ARG A 4 -14.44 -22.85 9.04
N PHE A 5 -14.33 -21.54 8.85
CA PHE A 5 -14.88 -20.57 9.77
C PHE A 5 -16.39 -20.76 9.85
N SER A 6 -16.89 -21.07 11.03
CA SER A 6 -18.32 -21.17 11.30
C SER A 6 -18.95 -19.77 11.24
N PRO A 7 -20.06 -19.56 10.55
CA PRO A 7 -20.65 -18.23 10.35
C PRO A 7 -21.32 -17.60 11.58
N SER A 8 -21.25 -18.21 12.75
CA SER A 8 -22.18 -17.94 13.86
C SER A 8 -21.66 -17.11 15.03
N SER A 9 -20.52 -16.42 14.94
CA SER A 9 -19.95 -15.71 16.09
C SER A 9 -19.69 -14.21 15.94
N LEU A 10 -20.25 -13.55 14.93
CA LEU A 10 -20.26 -12.09 14.90
C LEU A 10 -21.58 -11.58 15.51
N PRO A 11 -21.55 -10.67 16.50
CA PRO A 11 -22.77 -10.00 16.94
C PRO A 11 -23.39 -9.27 15.74
N PRO A 12 -24.72 -9.15 15.69
CA PRO A 12 -25.38 -8.38 14.65
C PRO A 12 -24.86 -6.94 14.73
N SER A 13 -24.00 -6.57 13.78
CA SER A 13 -23.64 -5.17 13.57
C SER A 13 -24.88 -4.44 13.06
N GLU A 14 -25.09 -3.22 13.53
CA GLU A 14 -26.16 -2.34 13.06
C GLU A 14 -26.25 -2.39 11.52
N PRO A 15 -27.48 -2.32 10.97
CA PRO A 15 -27.66 -2.40 9.53
C PRO A 15 -26.85 -1.31 8.82
N PRO A 16 -26.33 -1.58 7.62
CA PRO A 16 -25.58 -0.59 6.87
C PRO A 16 -26.45 0.65 6.63
N HIS A 17 -26.09 1.69 7.27
CA HIS A 17 -26.48 3.08 7.20
C HIS A 17 -27.75 3.53 6.46
N ALA A 18 -28.72 3.94 7.29
CA ALA A 18 -29.63 5.03 6.96
C ALA A 18 -28.95 6.44 6.95
N ASP A 19 -27.67 6.56 7.31
CA ASP A 19 -26.92 7.80 7.48
C ASP A 19 -25.64 7.93 6.65
N ALA A 20 -25.53 7.27 5.48
CA ALA A 20 -24.63 7.79 4.47
C ALA A 20 -25.25 9.07 3.92
N PRO A 21 -24.76 10.28 4.28
CA PRO A 21 -25.33 11.50 3.75
C PRO A 21 -25.16 11.45 2.23
N ASP A 22 -26.13 12.02 1.47
CA ASP A 22 -26.09 12.16 0.02
C ASP A 22 -24.66 12.12 -0.49
N SER A 23 -24.30 11.09 -1.17
CA SER A 23 -22.96 10.59 -1.50
C SER A 23 -21.81 11.50 -1.06
N TRP A 24 -21.09 11.17 0.02
CA TRP A 24 -19.88 11.90 0.44
C TRP A 24 -18.87 12.04 -0.73
N VAL A 25 -18.94 11.15 -1.70
CA VAL A 25 -18.17 11.16 -2.94
C VAL A 25 -18.50 12.42 -3.74
N ASP A 26 -19.78 12.69 -3.98
CA ASP A 26 -20.22 13.85 -4.78
C ASP A 26 -19.92 15.17 -4.08
N ARG A 27 -20.14 15.23 -2.76
CA ARG A 27 -19.95 16.45 -1.99
C ARG A 27 -18.51 16.82 -1.73
N LEU A 28 -17.61 15.85 -1.69
CA LEU A 28 -16.23 16.08 -1.26
C LEU A 28 -15.19 15.75 -2.33
N LEU A 29 -15.34 14.64 -3.05
CA LEU A 29 -14.35 14.20 -4.01
C LEU A 29 -14.63 14.69 -5.42
N LEU A 30 -15.90 14.78 -5.80
CA LEU A 30 -16.34 15.29 -7.10
C LEU A 30 -16.79 16.75 -7.07
N ALA A 31 -16.76 17.39 -5.90
CA ALA A 31 -17.14 18.79 -5.75
C ALA A 31 -16.17 19.74 -6.48
N GLY A 32 -16.70 20.90 -6.92
CA GLY A 32 -15.91 21.96 -7.56
C GLY A 32 -16.39 22.29 -8.98
N PRO A 33 -15.79 23.31 -9.63
CA PRO A 33 -16.13 23.74 -10.99
C PRO A 33 -15.91 22.63 -12.02
N GLY A 34 -16.85 22.48 -12.95
CA GLY A 34 -16.86 21.38 -13.92
C GLY A 34 -15.62 21.32 -14.82
N GLY A 35 -15.24 22.44 -15.41
CA GLY A 35 -14.09 22.52 -16.33
C GLY A 35 -12.72 22.53 -15.64
N GLU A 36 -12.65 22.35 -14.31
CA GLU A 36 -11.38 22.28 -13.57
C GLU A 36 -10.71 20.93 -13.76
N GLU A 37 -9.47 20.93 -14.31
CA GLU A 37 -8.66 19.73 -14.40
C GLU A 37 -8.40 19.16 -13.00
N CYS A 38 -8.78 17.89 -12.80
CA CYS A 38 -8.61 17.18 -11.52
C CYS A 38 -7.70 15.97 -11.62
N LEU A 39 -7.58 15.35 -12.79
CA LEU A 39 -6.71 14.21 -13.04
C LEU A 39 -5.93 14.39 -14.35
N HIS A 40 -4.71 13.84 -14.40
CA HIS A 40 -3.90 13.76 -15.60
C HIS A 40 -3.23 12.39 -15.68
N LEU A 41 -3.82 11.48 -16.44
CA LEU A 41 -3.31 10.13 -16.72
C LEU A 41 -3.20 9.97 -18.24
N GLY A 42 -2.12 10.50 -18.82
CA GLY A 42 -1.90 10.57 -20.26
C GLY A 42 -2.62 11.74 -20.95
N ALA A 43 -3.83 12.06 -20.51
CA ALA A 43 -4.59 13.24 -20.94
C ALA A 43 -5.20 13.95 -19.70
N PRO A 44 -5.47 15.25 -19.80
CA PRO A 44 -6.17 15.98 -18.77
C PRO A 44 -7.64 15.55 -18.70
N ILE A 45 -8.16 15.41 -17.50
CA ILE A 45 -9.54 15.07 -17.19
C ILE A 45 -10.07 16.13 -16.23
N ASP A 46 -11.08 16.83 -16.64
CA ASP A 46 -11.78 17.79 -15.79
C ASP A 46 -12.85 17.11 -14.92
N ARG A 47 -13.45 17.88 -14.02
CA ARG A 47 -14.42 17.34 -13.05
C ARG A 47 -15.72 16.89 -13.71
N ASP A 48 -16.16 17.53 -14.81
CA ASP A 48 -17.36 17.09 -15.52
C ASP A 48 -17.14 15.77 -16.24
N ALA A 49 -15.98 15.62 -16.88
CA ALA A 49 -15.59 14.35 -17.48
C ALA A 49 -15.47 13.24 -16.43
N LEU A 50 -14.86 13.54 -15.26
CA LEU A 50 -14.75 12.54 -14.19
C LEU A 50 -16.13 12.16 -13.64
N ARG A 51 -17.06 13.12 -13.44
CA ARG A 51 -18.44 12.84 -13.02
C ARG A 51 -19.15 11.92 -14.01
N ALA A 52 -19.06 12.22 -15.30
CA ALA A 52 -19.66 11.40 -16.35
C ALA A 52 -19.10 9.97 -16.39
N LEU A 53 -17.79 9.81 -16.17
CA LEU A 53 -17.16 8.49 -16.07
C LEU A 53 -17.61 7.72 -14.81
N VAL A 54 -17.83 8.40 -13.70
CA VAL A 54 -18.37 7.79 -12.47
C VAL A 54 -19.82 7.39 -12.66
N ASP A 55 -20.64 8.19 -13.36
CA ASP A 55 -22.04 7.87 -13.70
C ASP A 55 -22.11 6.61 -14.57
N ASP A 56 -21.39 6.57 -15.70
CA ASP A 56 -21.32 5.42 -16.59
C ASP A 56 -20.86 4.15 -15.84
N GLN A 57 -19.84 4.28 -15.01
CA GLN A 57 -19.32 3.15 -14.25
C GLN A 57 -20.31 2.68 -13.16
N ALA A 58 -21.07 3.58 -12.54
CA ALA A 58 -22.11 3.21 -11.58
C ALA A 58 -23.24 2.43 -12.25
N GLU A 59 -23.68 2.84 -13.44
CA GLU A 59 -24.66 2.12 -14.23
C GLU A 59 -24.18 0.70 -14.61
N ARG A 60 -22.94 0.57 -15.06
CA ARG A 60 -22.32 -0.74 -15.38
C ARG A 60 -22.22 -1.65 -14.16
N LEU A 61 -21.87 -1.12 -13.00
CA LEU A 61 -21.79 -1.88 -11.75
C LEU A 61 -23.18 -2.33 -11.27
N ALA A 62 -24.18 -1.46 -11.34
CA ALA A 62 -25.56 -1.81 -11.04
C ALA A 62 -26.09 -2.89 -11.98
N ALA A 63 -25.80 -2.78 -13.30
CA ALA A 63 -26.15 -3.82 -14.28
C ALA A 63 -25.44 -5.16 -14.01
N ALA A 64 -24.20 -5.12 -13.47
CA ALA A 64 -23.49 -6.31 -13.00
C ALA A 64 -24.03 -6.85 -11.66
N GLY A 65 -25.05 -6.20 -11.08
CA GLY A 65 -25.73 -6.63 -9.85
C GLY A 65 -25.07 -6.16 -8.56
N LEU A 66 -24.31 -5.08 -8.59
CA LEU A 66 -23.85 -4.40 -7.39
C LEU A 66 -24.97 -3.49 -6.87
N GLU A 67 -25.48 -3.82 -5.68
CA GLU A 67 -26.56 -3.09 -5.01
C GLU A 67 -26.02 -2.27 -3.84
N PRO A 68 -26.77 -1.30 -3.29
CA PRO A 68 -26.41 -0.63 -2.05
C PRO A 68 -26.15 -1.63 -0.91
N GLY A 69 -25.04 -1.44 -0.19
CA GLY A 69 -24.57 -2.41 0.81
C GLY A 69 -23.91 -3.66 0.22
N GLY A 70 -23.70 -3.69 -1.08
CA GLY A 70 -22.96 -4.76 -1.76
C GLY A 70 -21.45 -4.68 -1.54
N THR A 71 -20.74 -5.65 -2.11
CA THR A 71 -19.28 -5.76 -2.00
C THR A 71 -18.65 -5.89 -3.38
N ALA A 72 -17.59 -5.11 -3.61
CA ALA A 72 -16.79 -5.17 -4.84
C ALA A 72 -15.32 -5.36 -4.53
N ALA A 73 -14.61 -6.10 -5.38
CA ALA A 73 -13.14 -6.13 -5.39
C ALA A 73 -12.63 -5.50 -6.69
N LEU A 74 -11.66 -4.58 -6.58
CA LEU A 74 -11.04 -3.91 -7.71
C LEU A 74 -9.62 -4.43 -7.88
N ARG A 75 -9.34 -5.08 -9.03
CA ARG A 75 -8.02 -5.49 -9.48
C ARG A 75 -7.67 -4.73 -10.77
N LEU A 76 -7.55 -3.43 -10.69
CA LEU A 76 -7.23 -2.55 -11.81
C LEU A 76 -5.87 -1.87 -11.59
N PRO A 77 -5.08 -1.65 -12.65
CA PRO A 77 -3.89 -0.82 -12.57
C PRO A 77 -4.29 0.63 -12.28
N PRO A 78 -3.35 1.50 -11.85
CA PRO A 78 -3.58 2.93 -11.85
C PRO A 78 -4.08 3.36 -13.23
N SER A 79 -5.30 3.88 -13.30
CA SER A 79 -6.01 4.23 -14.53
C SER A 79 -7.20 5.13 -14.23
N VAL A 80 -7.73 5.79 -15.22
CA VAL A 80 -9.00 6.52 -15.10
C VAL A 80 -10.12 5.58 -14.71
N ALA A 81 -10.13 4.36 -15.28
CA ALA A 81 -11.09 3.33 -14.97
C ALA A 81 -11.03 2.91 -13.48
N PHE A 82 -9.84 2.82 -12.87
CA PHE A 82 -9.69 2.56 -11.44
C PHE A 82 -10.35 3.65 -10.60
N VAL A 83 -10.08 4.93 -10.92
CA VAL A 83 -10.65 6.07 -10.18
C VAL A 83 -12.17 6.09 -10.31
N ALA A 84 -12.70 5.99 -11.52
CA ALA A 84 -14.14 5.98 -11.78
C ALA A 84 -14.83 4.81 -11.08
N ALA A 85 -14.27 3.60 -11.15
CA ALA A 85 -14.83 2.41 -10.51
C ALA A 85 -14.85 2.51 -8.98
N LEU A 86 -13.78 3.00 -8.38
CA LEU A 86 -13.71 3.20 -6.93
C LEU A 86 -14.78 4.19 -6.44
N LEU A 87 -14.86 5.35 -7.10
CA LEU A 87 -15.83 6.39 -6.74
C LEU A 87 -17.27 5.94 -7.00
N ALA A 88 -17.51 5.22 -8.11
CA ALA A 88 -18.83 4.66 -8.42
C ALA A 88 -19.29 3.62 -7.39
N CYS A 89 -18.42 2.71 -6.97
CA CYS A 89 -18.73 1.75 -5.91
C CYS A 89 -19.14 2.45 -4.61
N TRP A 90 -18.37 3.43 -4.17
CA TRP A 90 -18.68 4.18 -2.95
C TRP A 90 -19.94 5.03 -3.07
N ARG A 91 -20.20 5.58 -4.25
CA ARG A 91 -21.45 6.33 -4.55
C ARG A 91 -22.68 5.44 -4.50
N LEU A 92 -22.55 4.17 -4.89
CA LEU A 92 -23.57 3.13 -4.75
C LEU A 92 -23.69 2.59 -3.31
N GLY A 93 -22.86 3.09 -2.37
CA GLY A 93 -22.85 2.60 -0.99
C GLY A 93 -22.25 1.21 -0.82
N ALA A 94 -21.42 0.76 -1.76
CA ALA A 94 -20.77 -0.54 -1.70
C ALA A 94 -19.47 -0.50 -0.90
N GLN A 95 -19.12 -1.62 -0.25
CA GLN A 95 -17.83 -1.87 0.35
C GLN A 95 -16.84 -2.30 -0.72
N VAL A 96 -15.66 -1.68 -0.77
CA VAL A 96 -14.66 -1.92 -1.81
C VAL A 96 -13.39 -2.53 -1.25
N ALA A 97 -12.99 -3.68 -1.79
CA ALA A 97 -11.70 -4.28 -1.56
C ALA A 97 -10.72 -3.91 -2.69
N LEU A 98 -9.54 -3.41 -2.34
CA LEU A 98 -8.51 -3.09 -3.32
C LEU A 98 -7.49 -4.23 -3.40
N LEU A 99 -7.37 -4.80 -4.59
CA LEU A 99 -6.39 -5.84 -4.91
C LEU A 99 -5.33 -5.26 -5.85
N ASP A 100 -4.06 -5.44 -5.51
CA ASP A 100 -2.98 -4.99 -6.38
C ASP A 100 -3.04 -5.76 -7.71
N HIS A 101 -3.05 -5.04 -8.83
CA HIS A 101 -3.10 -5.64 -10.17
C HIS A 101 -1.91 -6.55 -10.48
N ARG A 102 -0.80 -6.43 -9.72
CA ARG A 102 0.42 -7.24 -9.82
C ARG A 102 0.31 -8.60 -9.13
N LEU A 103 -0.71 -8.82 -8.29
CA LEU A 103 -0.94 -10.10 -7.65
C LEU A 103 -1.11 -11.21 -8.70
N THR A 104 -0.61 -12.40 -8.38
CA THR A 104 -0.84 -13.60 -9.17
C THR A 104 -2.31 -14.01 -9.11
N ASP A 105 -2.78 -14.84 -10.05
CA ASP A 105 -4.16 -15.34 -10.00
C ASP A 105 -4.39 -16.14 -8.73
N HIS A 106 -3.41 -16.91 -8.27
CA HIS A 106 -3.48 -17.65 -7.01
C HIS A 106 -3.70 -16.71 -5.78
N GLU A 107 -3.00 -15.59 -5.72
CA GLU A 107 -3.19 -14.60 -4.65
C GLU A 107 -4.56 -13.93 -4.74
N VAL A 108 -5.02 -13.64 -5.96
CA VAL A 108 -6.36 -13.08 -6.20
C VAL A 108 -7.45 -14.08 -5.83
N ASP A 109 -7.35 -15.34 -6.24
CA ASP A 109 -8.31 -16.40 -5.90
C ASP A 109 -8.38 -16.58 -4.37
N SER A 110 -7.23 -16.54 -3.69
CA SER A 110 -7.16 -16.60 -2.22
C SER A 110 -7.84 -15.40 -1.57
N ALA A 111 -7.66 -14.20 -2.12
CA ALA A 111 -8.30 -12.98 -1.63
C ALA A 111 -9.81 -13.00 -1.88
N VAL A 112 -10.26 -13.42 -3.06
CA VAL A 112 -11.68 -13.57 -3.44
C VAL A 112 -12.36 -14.60 -2.55
N ALA A 113 -11.76 -15.77 -2.36
CA ALA A 113 -12.31 -16.79 -1.47
C ALA A 113 -12.48 -16.30 -0.03
N ARG A 114 -11.58 -15.45 0.45
CA ARG A 114 -11.62 -14.88 1.79
C ARG A 114 -12.64 -13.75 1.96
N LEU A 115 -12.68 -12.83 0.99
CA LEU A 115 -13.51 -11.61 1.06
C LEU A 115 -14.93 -11.85 0.54
N ALA A 116 -15.12 -12.86 -0.31
CA ALA A 116 -16.37 -13.21 -0.98
C ALA A 116 -17.08 -11.99 -1.60
N PRO A 117 -16.40 -11.18 -2.44
CA PRO A 117 -17.03 -10.01 -3.06
C PRO A 117 -18.12 -10.45 -4.03
N GLN A 118 -19.19 -9.66 -4.16
CA GLN A 118 -20.27 -9.94 -5.11
C GLN A 118 -19.84 -9.63 -6.55
N VAL A 119 -19.01 -8.62 -6.73
CA VAL A 119 -18.52 -8.20 -8.04
C VAL A 119 -16.99 -8.08 -8.00
N LEU A 120 -16.33 -8.68 -8.98
CA LEU A 120 -14.90 -8.48 -9.24
C LEU A 120 -14.73 -7.62 -10.49
N LEU A 121 -14.08 -6.47 -10.33
CA LEU A 121 -13.64 -5.65 -11.46
C LEU A 121 -12.18 -5.93 -11.76
N GLY A 122 -11.92 -6.35 -12.98
CA GLY A 122 -10.59 -6.55 -13.53
C GLY A 122 -10.45 -5.86 -14.87
N SER A 123 -9.30 -6.04 -15.52
CA SER A 123 -9.10 -5.63 -16.91
C SER A 123 -9.14 -6.84 -17.83
N ALA A 124 -9.69 -6.66 -19.04
CA ALA A 124 -9.75 -7.69 -20.06
C ALA A 124 -8.36 -8.24 -20.45
N HIS A 125 -7.34 -7.40 -20.33
CA HIS A 125 -5.96 -7.76 -20.64
C HIS A 125 -5.05 -7.38 -19.46
N ARG A 126 -4.06 -8.20 -19.17
CA ARG A 126 -3.02 -7.80 -18.21
C ARG A 126 -2.21 -6.65 -18.81
N PRO A 127 -2.09 -5.51 -18.11
CA PRO A 127 -1.25 -4.42 -18.58
C PRO A 127 0.17 -4.93 -18.81
N ALA A 128 0.74 -4.60 -19.95
CA ALA A 128 2.14 -4.88 -20.22
C ALA A 128 3.01 -4.13 -19.21
N ALA A 129 3.86 -4.90 -18.60
CA ALA A 129 4.83 -4.69 -17.55
C ALA A 129 5.46 -3.33 -17.31
N ALA A 130 6.14 -3.37 -16.19
CA ALA A 130 7.36 -2.71 -15.71
C ALA A 130 7.51 -1.23 -16.08
N LEU A 131 7.54 -0.37 -15.05
CA LEU A 131 7.88 1.05 -15.12
C LEU A 131 6.81 1.97 -15.74
N ARG A 132 5.59 1.50 -16.00
CA ARG A 132 4.48 2.40 -16.29
C ARG A 132 3.86 2.93 -15.00
N GLY A 133 3.55 4.22 -14.96
CA GLY A 133 2.86 4.84 -13.82
C GLY A 133 1.37 4.55 -13.86
N PHE A 134 0.79 4.51 -15.05
CA PHE A 134 -0.60 4.17 -15.29
C PHE A 134 -0.74 3.31 -16.56
N SER A 135 -1.90 2.67 -16.70
CA SER A 135 -2.26 1.94 -17.91
C SER A 135 -3.74 2.17 -18.19
N GLU A 136 -4.07 2.62 -19.38
CA GLU A 136 -5.46 2.63 -19.81
C GLU A 136 -5.95 1.20 -19.96
N VAL A 137 -7.10 0.92 -19.37
CA VAL A 137 -7.71 -0.40 -19.40
C VAL A 137 -9.23 -0.27 -19.54
N GLU A 138 -9.83 -1.22 -20.22
CA GLU A 138 -11.26 -1.40 -20.21
C GLU A 138 -11.64 -2.26 -19.01
N PRO A 139 -12.43 -1.72 -18.05
CA PRO A 139 -12.84 -2.47 -16.87
C PRO A 139 -13.91 -3.49 -17.25
N VAL A 140 -13.75 -4.71 -16.75
CA VAL A 140 -14.72 -5.80 -16.88
C VAL A 140 -15.23 -6.17 -15.50
N ALA A 141 -16.54 -6.02 -15.29
CA ALA A 141 -17.21 -6.43 -14.07
C ALA A 141 -17.73 -7.86 -14.21
N VAL A 142 -17.35 -8.72 -13.28
CA VAL A 142 -17.79 -10.12 -13.22
C VAL A 142 -18.54 -10.32 -11.91
N ARG A 143 -19.81 -10.74 -12.00
CA ARG A 143 -20.57 -11.18 -10.83
C ARG A 143 -20.06 -12.53 -10.36
N LEU A 144 -19.80 -12.65 -9.08
CA LEU A 144 -19.35 -13.90 -8.45
C LEU A 144 -20.54 -14.59 -7.78
N PRO A 145 -20.77 -15.90 -8.07
CA PRO A 145 -21.95 -16.61 -7.60
C PRO A 145 -22.01 -16.74 -6.06
N ASP A 146 -20.85 -16.87 -5.42
CA ASP A 146 -20.74 -17.05 -3.96
C ASP A 146 -20.48 -15.72 -3.22
N GLY A 147 -20.64 -14.58 -3.91
CA GLY A 147 -20.43 -13.24 -3.35
C GLY A 147 -21.47 -12.90 -2.27
N LEU A 148 -21.00 -12.28 -1.20
CA LEU A 148 -21.80 -11.90 -0.04
C LEU A 148 -21.92 -10.38 0.07
N PRO A 149 -23.09 -9.86 0.54
CA PRO A 149 -23.22 -8.43 0.84
C PRO A 149 -22.29 -8.02 2.00
N ALA A 150 -22.07 -6.72 2.14
CA ALA A 150 -21.28 -6.18 3.22
C ALA A 150 -21.88 -6.56 4.58
N ARG A 151 -21.02 -7.02 5.49
CA ARG A 151 -21.40 -7.38 6.86
C ARG A 151 -21.12 -6.26 7.87
N SER A 152 -20.60 -5.13 7.40
CA SER A 152 -20.20 -4.00 8.23
C SER A 152 -20.26 -2.71 7.44
N GLY A 153 -20.34 -1.57 8.13
CA GLY A 153 -20.35 -0.24 7.52
C GLY A 153 -19.00 0.27 6.99
N HIS A 154 -18.02 -0.61 6.76
CA HIS A 154 -16.73 -0.20 6.20
C HIS A 154 -16.86 0.10 4.70
N ALA A 155 -16.22 1.17 4.26
CA ALA A 155 -16.18 1.57 2.84
C ALA A 155 -14.99 0.96 2.10
N LEU A 156 -13.86 0.83 2.78
CA LEU A 156 -12.59 0.37 2.21
C LEU A 156 -12.09 -0.88 2.92
N ILE A 157 -11.74 -1.88 2.14
CA ILE A 157 -11.06 -3.10 2.59
C ILE A 157 -9.69 -3.19 1.90
N GLN A 158 -8.66 -3.42 2.69
CA GLN A 158 -7.32 -3.68 2.19
C GLN A 158 -6.77 -4.96 2.85
N LEU A 159 -5.96 -5.69 2.11
CA LEU A 159 -5.29 -6.87 2.63
C LEU A 159 -3.84 -6.49 2.98
N SER A 160 -3.43 -6.73 4.21
CA SER A 160 -2.00 -6.66 4.55
C SER A 160 -1.36 -8.02 4.36
N SER A 161 -0.07 -8.05 4.00
CA SER A 161 0.74 -9.26 4.14
C SER A 161 0.76 -9.69 5.60
N GLY A 162 0.33 -10.92 5.90
CA GLY A 162 0.22 -11.42 7.26
C GLY A 162 1.57 -11.89 7.81
N SER A 163 2.02 -11.39 8.95
CA SER A 163 3.29 -11.82 9.59
C SER A 163 3.24 -13.21 10.23
N THR A 164 2.05 -13.79 10.43
CA THR A 164 1.87 -15.04 11.17
C THR A 164 0.71 -15.90 10.67
N GLY A 165 0.31 -15.73 9.40
CA GLY A 165 -0.85 -16.45 8.85
C GLY A 165 -1.41 -15.78 7.59
N PRO A 166 -2.63 -16.13 7.18
CA PRO A 166 -3.25 -15.54 5.99
C PRO A 166 -3.35 -14.03 6.09
N ALA A 167 -3.24 -13.33 4.96
CA ALA A 167 -3.29 -11.87 4.85
C ALA A 167 -4.41 -11.28 5.73
N LYS A 168 -4.12 -10.24 6.52
CA LYS A 168 -5.13 -9.63 7.41
C LYS A 168 -6.05 -8.73 6.61
N VAL A 169 -7.31 -8.77 6.96
CA VAL A 169 -8.31 -7.83 6.45
C VAL A 169 -8.21 -6.56 7.29
N ILE A 170 -7.92 -5.45 6.66
CA ILE A 170 -7.94 -4.13 7.27
C ILE A 170 -9.14 -3.40 6.68
N ALA A 171 -9.98 -2.85 7.53
CA ALA A 171 -11.21 -2.21 7.12
C ALA A 171 -11.31 -0.79 7.68
N ARG A 172 -11.76 0.14 6.83
CA ARG A 172 -11.93 1.55 7.19
C ARG A 172 -13.31 2.02 6.78
N THR A 173 -13.97 2.77 7.64
CA THR A 173 -15.25 3.41 7.35
C THR A 173 -15.05 4.65 6.47
N ALA A 174 -16.11 5.15 5.85
CA ALA A 174 -16.09 6.46 5.19
C ALA A 174 -15.66 7.58 6.18
N SER A 175 -16.13 7.52 7.42
CA SER A 175 -15.75 8.47 8.47
C SER A 175 -14.26 8.44 8.80
N ASP A 176 -13.60 7.28 8.73
CA ASP A 176 -12.14 7.17 8.93
C ASP A 176 -11.39 7.82 7.78
N LEU A 177 -11.84 7.62 6.54
CA LEU A 177 -11.25 8.25 5.36
C LEU A 177 -11.42 9.77 5.40
N LEU A 178 -12.62 10.25 5.76
CA LEU A 178 -12.91 11.69 5.87
C LEU A 178 -12.09 12.35 6.99
N ARG A 179 -11.91 11.68 8.12
CA ARG A 179 -11.05 12.16 9.21
C ARG A 179 -9.60 12.28 8.76
N GLU A 180 -9.10 11.34 7.98
CA GLU A 180 -7.75 11.42 7.43
C GLU A 180 -7.62 12.56 6.42
N LEU A 181 -8.61 12.77 5.54
CA LEU A 181 -8.65 13.91 4.62
C LEU A 181 -8.66 15.24 5.37
N ASP A 182 -9.39 15.35 6.48
CA ASP A 182 -9.36 16.56 7.34
C ASP A 182 -7.97 16.76 7.97
N CYS A 183 -7.26 15.68 8.34
CA CYS A 183 -5.85 15.80 8.79
C CYS A 183 -4.98 16.41 7.69
N TYR A 184 -5.06 15.94 6.46
CA TYR A 184 -4.28 16.50 5.35
C TYR A 184 -4.58 17.98 5.08
N ARG A 185 -5.85 18.37 5.14
CA ARG A 185 -6.25 19.79 4.97
C ARG A 185 -5.67 20.74 6.01
N ARG A 186 -5.32 20.23 7.20
CA ARG A 186 -4.69 21.03 8.28
C ARG A 186 -3.18 21.14 8.14
N LEU A 187 -2.57 20.44 7.17
CA LEU A 187 -1.16 20.50 6.89
C LEU A 187 -0.91 21.59 5.84
N GLU A 188 -0.48 22.78 6.27
CA GLU A 188 -0.27 23.95 5.39
C GLU A 188 0.67 23.66 4.22
N GLU A 189 1.65 22.77 4.42
CA GLU A 189 2.59 22.38 3.36
C GLU A 189 2.06 21.26 2.44
N PHE A 190 0.88 20.73 2.68
CA PHE A 190 0.31 19.71 1.79
C PHE A 190 -0.43 20.37 0.62
N PRO A 191 -0.43 19.78 -0.60
CA PRO A 191 -1.02 20.42 -1.78
C PRO A 191 -2.50 20.77 -1.63
N GLY A 192 -2.87 21.99 -2.03
CA GLY A 192 -4.19 22.53 -1.98
C GLY A 192 -4.74 22.97 -3.35
N GLU A 193 -5.80 23.76 -3.32
CA GLU A 193 -6.49 24.28 -4.50
C GLU A 193 -5.53 25.05 -5.44
N GLY A 194 -5.61 24.74 -6.73
CA GLY A 194 -4.78 25.34 -7.76
C GLY A 194 -3.36 24.76 -7.87
N GLU A 195 -2.98 23.87 -6.95
CA GLU A 195 -1.71 23.16 -6.98
C GLU A 195 -1.82 21.83 -7.70
N ARG A 196 -0.71 21.10 -7.80
CA ARG A 196 -0.63 19.81 -8.46
C ARG A 196 0.14 18.80 -7.63
N VAL A 197 -0.37 17.58 -7.58
CA VAL A 197 0.30 16.39 -7.05
C VAL A 197 0.80 15.54 -8.22
N VAL A 198 2.10 15.26 -8.27
CA VAL A 198 2.62 14.18 -9.12
C VAL A 198 2.76 12.94 -8.25
N LEU A 199 1.86 12.00 -8.48
CA LEU A 199 1.68 10.81 -7.66
C LEU A 199 2.54 9.65 -8.16
N LEU A 200 3.48 9.21 -7.33
CA LEU A 200 4.41 8.12 -7.61
C LEU A 200 4.06 6.85 -6.83
N SER A 201 3.33 6.99 -5.73
CA SER A 201 2.90 5.86 -4.90
C SER A 201 1.71 5.13 -5.51
N SER A 202 1.65 3.82 -5.28
CA SER A 202 0.55 2.98 -5.75
C SER A 202 -0.80 3.39 -5.12
N VAL A 203 -1.83 3.51 -5.95
CA VAL A 203 -3.21 3.90 -5.55
C VAL A 203 -3.96 2.81 -4.79
N VAL A 204 -3.41 1.61 -4.61
CA VAL A 204 -4.00 0.57 -3.76
C VAL A 204 -3.45 0.61 -2.32
N HIS A 205 -2.42 1.43 -2.07
CA HIS A 205 -1.85 1.65 -0.73
C HIS A 205 -2.24 3.01 -0.18
N VAL A 206 -2.31 3.11 1.14
CA VAL A 206 -2.86 4.29 1.86
C VAL A 206 -2.23 5.62 1.43
N LEU A 207 -0.91 5.70 1.24
CA LEU A 207 -0.25 6.92 0.81
C LEU A 207 -0.73 7.38 -0.57
N GLY A 208 -0.71 6.47 -1.56
CA GLY A 208 -1.15 6.79 -2.92
C GLY A 208 -2.65 7.02 -3.02
N LEU A 209 -3.43 6.18 -2.33
CA LEU A 209 -4.88 6.28 -2.34
C LEU A 209 -5.36 7.54 -1.60
N VAL A 210 -5.10 7.61 -0.29
CA VAL A 210 -5.72 8.67 0.53
C VAL A 210 -4.90 9.95 0.48
N GLY A 211 -3.58 9.89 0.71
CA GLY A 211 -2.72 11.07 0.70
C GLY A 211 -2.51 11.67 -0.69
N GLY A 212 -2.49 10.85 -1.74
CA GLY A 212 -2.33 11.31 -3.12
C GLY A 212 -3.66 11.58 -3.84
N LEU A 213 -4.38 10.51 -4.18
CA LEU A 213 -5.56 10.58 -5.04
C LEU A 213 -6.76 11.26 -4.35
N LEU A 214 -7.23 10.72 -3.23
CA LEU A 214 -8.43 11.23 -2.59
C LEU A 214 -8.23 12.64 -2.03
N ASN A 215 -7.06 12.90 -1.43
CA ASN A 215 -6.76 14.24 -0.95
C ASN A 215 -6.62 15.24 -2.10
N GLY A 216 -5.99 14.87 -3.22
CA GLY A 216 -5.92 15.73 -4.40
C GLY A 216 -7.31 16.12 -4.92
N LEU A 217 -8.21 15.15 -5.06
CA LEU A 217 -9.60 15.42 -5.46
C LEU A 217 -10.32 16.32 -4.44
N HIS A 218 -10.18 16.02 -3.14
CA HIS A 218 -10.84 16.75 -2.06
C HIS A 218 -10.30 18.17 -1.88
N ALA A 219 -9.00 18.34 -1.94
CA ALA A 219 -8.33 19.64 -1.80
C ALA A 219 -8.34 20.46 -3.10
N ARG A 220 -8.90 19.93 -4.19
CA ARG A 220 -8.90 20.53 -5.52
C ARG A 220 -7.49 20.78 -6.08
N ALA A 221 -6.55 19.93 -5.74
CA ALA A 221 -5.24 19.83 -6.38
C ALA A 221 -5.32 18.83 -7.55
N ALA A 222 -4.79 19.19 -8.72
CA ALA A 222 -4.78 18.28 -9.86
C ALA A 222 -3.82 17.10 -9.59
N VAL A 223 -4.28 15.86 -9.78
CA VAL A 223 -3.47 14.66 -9.58
C VAL A 223 -2.95 14.15 -10.91
N THR A 224 -1.63 14.16 -11.07
CA THR A 224 -0.93 13.66 -12.25
C THR A 224 -0.20 12.36 -11.91
N VAL A 225 -0.35 11.33 -12.74
CA VAL A 225 0.46 10.11 -12.65
C VAL A 225 1.43 10.10 -13.84
N PRO A 226 2.75 9.98 -13.62
CA PRO A 226 3.72 9.95 -14.71
C PRO A 226 3.48 8.76 -15.65
N GLU A 227 3.67 8.94 -16.94
CA GLU A 227 3.59 7.82 -17.89
C GLU A 227 4.62 6.73 -17.59
N ARG A 228 5.83 7.15 -17.19
CA ARG A 228 6.93 6.23 -16.81
C ARG A 228 7.47 6.55 -15.44
N MET A 229 7.66 5.54 -14.61
CA MET A 229 8.27 5.61 -13.29
C MET A 229 9.81 5.57 -13.36
N THR A 230 10.39 6.31 -14.28
CA THR A 230 11.83 6.56 -14.40
C THR A 230 12.13 8.00 -13.98
N ALA A 231 13.37 8.32 -13.61
CA ALA A 231 13.74 9.69 -13.26
C ALA A 231 13.33 10.69 -14.37
N ALA A 232 13.62 10.37 -15.64
CA ALA A 232 13.25 11.21 -16.78
C ALA A 232 11.73 11.37 -16.92
N GLY A 233 10.95 10.27 -16.76
CA GLY A 233 9.49 10.33 -16.88
C GLY A 233 8.84 11.13 -15.73
N ILE A 234 9.34 10.99 -14.51
CA ILE A 234 8.87 11.78 -13.36
C ILE A 234 9.17 13.27 -13.56
N LEU A 235 10.39 13.60 -13.95
CA LEU A 235 10.79 14.99 -14.21
C LEU A 235 10.02 15.60 -15.38
N ALA A 236 9.74 14.82 -16.44
CA ALA A 236 8.88 15.24 -17.55
C ALA A 236 7.45 15.53 -17.08
N ALA A 237 6.87 14.68 -16.22
CA ALA A 237 5.54 14.92 -15.65
C ALA A 237 5.50 16.20 -14.79
N VAL A 238 6.56 16.52 -14.04
CA VAL A 238 6.66 17.80 -13.34
C VAL A 238 6.75 18.95 -14.33
N ALA A 239 7.57 18.82 -15.37
CA ALA A 239 7.80 19.89 -16.37
C ALA A 239 6.57 20.16 -17.26
N ALA A 240 5.63 19.22 -17.39
CA ALA A 240 4.45 19.33 -18.25
C ALA A 240 3.42 20.40 -17.83
N GLY A 241 3.59 21.06 -16.70
CA GLY A 241 2.70 22.11 -16.22
C GLY A 241 3.43 23.17 -15.42
N ASP A 242 2.78 24.27 -15.17
CA ASP A 242 3.30 25.47 -14.47
C ASP A 242 2.81 25.61 -13.02
N ARG A 243 1.75 24.88 -12.65
CA ARG A 243 1.18 24.92 -11.29
C ARG A 243 2.21 24.50 -10.24
N PRO A 244 2.19 25.08 -9.02
CA PRO A 244 3.00 24.61 -7.92
C PRO A 244 2.80 23.10 -7.73
N THR A 245 3.91 22.34 -7.74
CA THR A 245 3.85 20.88 -7.83
C THR A 245 4.54 20.23 -6.64
N THR A 246 3.86 19.27 -6.03
CA THR A 246 4.42 18.38 -4.99
C THR A 246 4.51 16.96 -5.53
N LEU A 247 5.67 16.33 -5.37
CA LEU A 247 5.85 14.90 -5.62
C LEU A 247 5.42 14.11 -4.38
N VAL A 248 4.59 13.07 -4.55
CA VAL A 248 4.19 12.17 -3.46
C VAL A 248 4.63 10.74 -3.81
N GLY A 249 5.53 10.17 -3.04
CA GLY A 249 6.11 8.87 -3.35
C GLY A 249 6.67 8.13 -2.14
N VAL A 250 7.59 7.22 -2.41
CA VAL A 250 8.35 6.47 -1.40
C VAL A 250 9.82 6.82 -1.49
N PRO A 251 10.65 6.52 -0.46
CA PRO A 251 12.08 6.87 -0.45
C PRO A 251 12.83 6.45 -1.72
N PHE A 252 12.53 5.28 -2.29
CA PHE A 252 13.09 4.84 -3.56
C PHE A 252 12.96 5.87 -4.69
N HIS A 253 11.81 6.56 -4.80
CA HIS A 253 11.62 7.58 -5.84
C HIS A 253 12.51 8.82 -5.59
N ALA A 254 12.71 9.19 -4.33
CA ALA A 254 13.62 10.28 -3.98
C ALA A 254 15.07 9.93 -4.30
N GLU A 255 15.49 8.69 -4.05
CA GLU A 255 16.81 8.17 -4.42
C GLU A 255 17.02 8.16 -5.93
N LEU A 256 16.02 7.67 -6.67
CA LEU A 256 16.01 7.66 -8.14
C LEU A 256 16.19 9.08 -8.71
N LEU A 257 15.47 10.05 -8.15
CA LEU A 257 15.58 11.44 -8.57
C LEU A 257 16.90 12.08 -8.13
N ALA A 258 17.37 11.83 -6.90
CA ALA A 258 18.65 12.34 -6.42
C ALA A 258 19.84 11.84 -7.26
N GLY A 259 19.72 10.62 -7.83
CA GLY A 259 20.70 10.03 -8.75
C GLY A 259 20.58 10.51 -10.20
N ALA A 260 19.61 11.36 -10.55
CA ALA A 260 19.43 11.81 -11.93
C ALA A 260 20.62 12.66 -12.40
N VAL A 261 21.11 12.38 -13.62
CA VAL A 261 22.20 13.15 -14.24
C VAL A 261 21.62 14.43 -14.83
N ALA A 262 22.15 15.59 -14.45
CA ALA A 262 21.79 16.92 -14.97
C ALA A 262 20.26 17.15 -15.07
N PRO A 263 19.50 17.07 -13.96
CA PRO A 263 18.06 17.27 -14.00
C PRO A 263 17.73 18.71 -14.44
N PRO A 264 16.59 18.89 -15.14
CA PRO A 264 16.15 20.23 -15.55
C PRO A 264 15.83 21.09 -14.30
N ARG A 265 15.92 22.40 -14.46
CA ARG A 265 15.37 23.32 -13.45
C ARG A 265 13.85 23.31 -13.52
N LEU A 266 13.20 23.08 -12.40
CA LEU A 266 11.74 22.94 -12.28
C LEU A 266 11.24 23.98 -11.28
N SER A 267 10.96 25.20 -11.75
CA SER A 267 10.52 26.32 -10.90
C SER A 267 9.18 26.07 -10.22
N GLN A 268 8.34 25.21 -10.80
CA GLN A 268 7.06 24.79 -10.25
C GLN A 268 7.18 23.73 -9.14
N LEU A 269 8.30 23.00 -9.07
CA LEU A 269 8.49 22.00 -8.01
C LEU A 269 8.64 22.71 -6.65
N ARG A 270 7.80 22.34 -5.69
CA ARG A 270 7.79 22.92 -4.33
C ARG A 270 8.44 22.03 -3.31
N ARG A 271 8.18 20.72 -3.38
CA ARG A 271 8.71 19.70 -2.47
C ARG A 271 8.52 18.30 -3.01
N MET A 272 9.14 17.36 -2.36
CA MET A 272 8.77 15.96 -2.45
C MET A 272 8.41 15.44 -1.05
N ILE A 273 7.36 14.63 -0.96
CA ILE A 273 6.90 13.98 0.26
C ILE A 273 7.04 12.47 0.09
N VAL A 274 7.69 11.82 1.04
CA VAL A 274 7.87 10.37 1.01
C VAL A 274 7.38 9.71 2.30
N ALA A 275 6.83 8.50 2.14
CA ALA A 275 6.41 7.67 3.26
C ALA A 275 6.52 6.17 2.92
N GLY A 276 6.16 5.31 3.87
CA GLY A 276 6.07 3.85 3.67
C GLY A 276 7.33 3.09 4.04
N GLU A 277 8.48 3.75 4.09
CA GLU A 277 9.77 3.20 4.47
C GLU A 277 10.57 4.21 5.31
N LEU A 278 11.60 3.74 6.00
CA LEU A 278 12.56 4.64 6.64
C LEU A 278 13.40 5.35 5.58
N VAL A 279 13.60 6.65 5.79
CA VAL A 279 14.44 7.47 4.92
C VAL A 279 15.89 7.34 5.37
N ARG A 280 16.79 6.96 4.46
CA ARG A 280 18.22 6.85 4.77
C ARG A 280 18.81 8.18 5.20
N PRO A 281 19.71 8.19 6.20
CA PRO A 281 20.46 9.39 6.54
C PRO A 281 21.16 9.99 5.31
N GLY A 282 21.10 11.31 5.18
CA GLY A 282 21.70 12.03 4.04
C GLY A 282 20.82 12.17 2.79
N LEU A 283 19.81 11.33 2.58
CA LEU A 283 18.91 11.46 1.42
C LEU A 283 18.18 12.81 1.39
N PRO A 284 17.66 13.36 2.50
CA PRO A 284 17.04 14.69 2.48
C PRO A 284 18.00 15.78 2.02
N ALA A 285 19.23 15.79 2.52
CA ALA A 285 20.24 16.76 2.12
C ALA A 285 20.64 16.61 0.65
N LEU A 286 20.81 15.38 0.18
CA LEU A 286 21.15 15.08 -1.22
C LEU A 286 20.04 15.54 -2.17
N PHE A 287 18.78 15.26 -1.85
CA PHE A 287 17.62 15.65 -2.66
C PHE A 287 17.47 17.18 -2.68
N THR A 288 17.54 17.83 -1.51
CA THR A 288 17.45 19.29 -1.39
C THR A 288 18.59 19.99 -2.13
N GLY A 289 19.82 19.48 -2.00
CA GLY A 289 20.96 20.01 -2.75
C GLY A 289 20.80 19.88 -4.26
N ARG A 290 20.09 18.86 -4.73
CA ARG A 290 19.88 18.60 -6.17
C ARG A 290 18.78 19.47 -6.77
N TYR A 291 17.66 19.64 -6.06
CA TYR A 291 16.45 20.29 -6.59
C TYR A 291 16.15 21.65 -5.96
N GLY A 292 16.84 22.04 -4.89
CA GLY A 292 16.60 23.30 -4.19
C GLY A 292 15.28 23.33 -3.39
N VAL A 293 14.60 22.19 -3.20
CA VAL A 293 13.34 22.08 -2.50
C VAL A 293 13.41 20.99 -1.42
N PRO A 294 12.61 21.05 -0.35
CA PRO A 294 12.68 20.09 0.74
C PRO A 294 12.19 18.69 0.34
N LEU A 295 12.78 17.67 0.98
CA LEU A 295 12.26 16.32 1.05
C LEU A 295 11.55 16.16 2.38
N GLY A 296 10.22 16.25 2.36
CA GLY A 296 9.36 15.98 3.50
C GLY A 296 9.16 14.48 3.73
N THR A 297 8.90 14.10 4.97
CA THR A 297 8.67 12.71 5.36
C THR A 297 7.37 12.55 6.11
N MET A 298 6.67 11.42 5.88
CA MET A 298 5.47 11.06 6.62
C MET A 298 5.59 9.64 7.17
N TYR A 299 4.91 9.41 8.28
CA TYR A 299 4.69 8.10 8.87
C TYR A 299 3.21 7.83 8.93
N GLY A 300 2.82 6.64 8.52
CA GLY A 300 1.44 6.17 8.52
C GLY A 300 1.35 4.68 8.28
N MET A 301 0.17 4.14 8.47
CA MET A 301 -0.12 2.73 8.26
C MET A 301 -1.53 2.56 7.69
N THR A 302 -1.78 1.40 7.08
CA THR A 302 -3.06 1.10 6.40
C THR A 302 -4.25 1.20 7.35
N GLU A 303 -4.05 0.84 8.60
CA GLU A 303 -5.05 0.78 9.65
C GLU A 303 -5.59 2.14 10.08
N THR A 304 -4.75 3.18 10.02
CA THR A 304 -5.10 4.51 10.57
C THR A 304 -4.89 5.66 9.60
N GLY A 305 -4.18 5.43 8.50
CA GLY A 305 -3.75 6.50 7.60
C GLY A 305 -2.50 7.23 8.13
N VAL A 306 -2.42 8.54 7.86
CA VAL A 306 -1.31 9.40 8.30
C VAL A 306 -1.27 9.54 9.82
N ILE A 307 -0.08 9.39 10.41
CA ILE A 307 0.15 9.44 11.87
C ILE A 307 0.99 10.64 12.26
N ALA A 308 2.11 10.86 11.57
CA ALA A 308 3.02 11.96 11.87
C ALA A 308 3.76 12.43 10.61
N THR A 309 4.13 13.70 10.58
CA THR A 309 4.74 14.33 9.39
C THR A 309 5.91 15.24 9.76
N ASP A 310 6.84 15.37 8.82
CA ASP A 310 7.83 16.44 8.71
C ASP A 310 7.87 16.88 7.24
N LEU A 311 6.94 17.75 6.85
CA LEU A 311 6.79 18.17 5.45
C LEU A 311 7.84 19.22 5.04
N SER A 312 8.38 19.93 5.99
CA SER A 312 9.46 20.90 5.78
C SER A 312 10.84 20.25 5.62
N GLY A 313 10.99 18.97 6.06
CA GLY A 313 12.26 18.26 6.10
C GLY A 313 13.24 18.79 7.17
N THR A 314 12.75 19.57 8.15
CA THR A 314 13.57 20.20 9.19
C THR A 314 13.64 19.43 10.50
N LEU A 315 12.76 18.44 10.68
CA LEU A 315 12.65 17.63 11.91
C LEU A 315 13.32 16.26 11.78
N HIS A 316 13.68 15.85 10.56
CA HIS A 316 14.20 14.50 10.29
C HIS A 316 15.29 14.09 11.29
N PRO A 317 15.27 12.88 11.88
CA PRO A 317 14.31 11.77 11.60
C PRO A 317 12.99 11.86 12.35
N ALA A 318 12.80 12.82 13.28
CA ALA A 318 11.59 13.01 14.04
C ALA A 318 10.44 13.55 13.15
N LYS A 319 9.19 13.34 13.61
CA LYS A 319 7.98 13.81 12.94
C LYS A 319 6.99 14.34 13.96
N GLN A 320 6.23 15.35 13.58
CA GLN A 320 5.14 15.88 14.40
C GLN A 320 3.88 15.05 14.19
N PRO A 321 3.24 14.52 15.24
CA PRO A 321 1.94 13.86 15.12
C PRO A 321 0.90 14.78 14.48
N VAL A 322 0.05 14.22 13.60
CA VAL A 322 -1.05 14.97 13.00
C VAL A 322 -2.13 15.28 14.04
N HIS A 323 -2.97 16.26 13.75
CA HIS A 323 -4.02 16.70 14.67
C HIS A 323 -4.91 15.54 15.15
N GLY A 324 -5.15 15.47 16.46
CA GLY A 324 -5.99 14.45 17.07
C GLY A 324 -5.36 13.07 17.23
N MET A 325 -4.13 12.86 16.76
CA MET A 325 -3.44 11.58 16.89
C MET A 325 -3.01 11.33 18.34
N ARG A 326 -3.47 10.23 18.92
CA ARG A 326 -3.07 9.78 20.26
C ARG A 326 -1.98 8.73 20.16
N LEU A 327 -0.83 8.99 20.76
CA LEU A 327 0.32 8.10 20.76
C LEU A 327 0.75 7.74 22.17
N ARG A 328 1.23 6.50 22.37
CA ARG A 328 1.92 6.08 23.59
C ARG A 328 3.03 5.10 23.26
N MET A 329 4.00 4.99 24.16
CA MET A 329 5.06 3.98 24.09
C MET A 329 4.82 2.88 25.12
N VAL A 330 4.86 1.62 24.69
CA VAL A 330 4.77 0.45 25.56
C VAL A 330 5.89 -0.52 25.18
N ALA A 331 6.81 -0.79 26.10
CA ALA A 331 7.95 -1.71 25.89
C ALA A 331 8.73 -1.47 24.57
N GLY A 332 8.93 -0.19 24.21
CA GLY A 332 9.66 0.19 22.98
C GLY A 332 8.81 0.15 21.69
N GLU A 333 7.56 -0.30 21.76
CA GLU A 333 6.59 -0.27 20.68
C GLU A 333 5.78 1.02 20.71
N LEU A 334 5.59 1.66 19.56
CA LEU A 334 4.63 2.72 19.37
C LEU A 334 3.21 2.15 19.30
N GLN A 335 2.28 2.71 20.05
CA GLN A 335 0.86 2.38 19.99
C GLN A 335 0.03 3.61 19.66
N ILE A 336 -1.04 3.40 18.88
CA ILE A 336 -1.92 4.45 18.38
C ILE A 336 -3.31 4.28 18.96
N GLY A 337 -3.90 5.35 19.47
CA GLY A 337 -5.27 5.34 19.96
C GLY A 337 -6.26 5.11 18.83
N ALA A 338 -6.90 3.95 18.82
CA ALA A 338 -7.92 3.51 17.86
C ALA A 338 -9.15 3.01 18.64
N PRO A 339 -10.28 3.73 18.65
CA PRO A 339 -11.45 3.36 19.47
C PRO A 339 -12.05 2.00 19.10
N ALA A 340 -11.92 1.60 17.84
CA ALA A 340 -12.35 0.30 17.34
C ALA A 340 -11.19 -0.43 16.64
N SER A 341 -11.25 -1.75 16.61
CA SER A 341 -10.28 -2.58 15.89
C SER A 341 -10.44 -2.35 14.38
N PRO A 342 -9.38 -2.07 13.63
CA PRO A 342 -9.41 -2.00 12.17
C PRO A 342 -9.41 -3.39 11.51
N TYR A 343 -9.45 -4.47 12.28
CA TYR A 343 -9.37 -5.86 11.83
C TYR A 343 -10.70 -6.59 12.02
N PRO A 344 -11.66 -6.49 11.10
CA PRO A 344 -12.96 -7.12 11.24
C PRO A 344 -12.84 -8.65 11.36
N GLY A 345 -13.46 -9.22 12.39
CA GLY A 345 -13.45 -10.66 12.63
C GLY A 345 -12.13 -11.25 13.13
N LEU A 346 -11.14 -10.41 13.47
CA LEU A 346 -9.90 -10.84 14.09
C LEU A 346 -9.88 -10.39 15.56
N ASP A 347 -9.95 -11.36 16.47
CA ASP A 347 -9.73 -11.14 17.91
C ASP A 347 -8.26 -11.47 18.25
N ASP A 348 -7.40 -10.48 18.05
CA ASP A 348 -5.96 -10.60 18.33
C ASP A 348 -5.52 -9.43 19.23
N PRO A 349 -5.45 -9.65 20.56
CA PRO A 349 -5.07 -8.61 21.50
C PRO A 349 -3.62 -8.12 21.31
N THR A 350 -2.80 -8.86 20.57
CA THR A 350 -1.44 -8.42 20.21
C THR A 350 -1.43 -7.40 19.08
N ARG A 351 -2.56 -7.15 18.44
CA ARG A 351 -2.72 -6.18 17.34
C ARG A 351 -3.59 -4.99 17.73
N TRP A 352 -4.61 -5.25 18.50
CA TRP A 352 -5.49 -4.21 19.04
C TRP A 352 -6.04 -4.65 20.39
N SER A 353 -5.92 -3.80 21.40
CA SER A 353 -6.45 -4.04 22.73
C SER A 353 -6.81 -2.73 23.42
N GLU A 354 -7.92 -2.71 24.14
CA GLU A 354 -8.32 -1.58 24.99
C GLU A 354 -8.30 -0.20 24.31
N GLY A 355 -8.67 -0.14 23.02
CA GLY A 355 -8.67 1.11 22.25
C GLY A 355 -7.29 1.56 21.76
N TRP A 356 -6.31 0.65 21.75
CA TRP A 356 -4.97 0.90 21.24
C TRP A 356 -4.58 -0.11 20.16
N LEU A 357 -4.11 0.42 19.03
CA LEU A 357 -3.53 -0.33 17.94
C LEU A 357 -2.04 -0.51 18.18
N HIS A 358 -1.57 -1.74 18.11
CA HIS A 358 -0.18 -2.13 18.21
C HIS A 358 0.46 -2.04 16.84
N THR A 359 1.36 -1.07 16.64
CA THR A 359 1.94 -0.81 15.31
C THR A 359 2.98 -1.83 14.88
N ARG A 360 3.61 -2.49 15.84
CA ARG A 360 4.82 -3.29 15.66
C ARG A 360 6.01 -2.48 15.15
N ASP A 361 6.00 -1.17 15.40
CA ASP A 361 7.13 -0.30 15.12
C ASP A 361 7.86 0.05 16.42
N ALA A 362 9.18 -0.14 16.42
CA ALA A 362 10.07 0.43 17.41
C ALA A 362 10.16 1.94 17.18
N ALA A 363 9.99 2.72 18.23
CA ALA A 363 10.03 4.18 18.12
C ALA A 363 10.52 4.84 19.41
N GLU A 364 10.77 6.13 19.31
CA GLU A 364 10.99 7.05 20.44
C GLU A 364 9.94 8.14 20.37
N LEU A 365 9.37 8.48 21.54
CA LEU A 365 8.42 9.59 21.68
C LEU A 365 9.03 10.62 22.64
N ASP A 366 9.38 11.77 22.10
CA ASP A 366 9.87 12.89 22.90
C ASP A 366 8.70 13.50 23.70
N ARG A 367 8.77 13.37 25.01
CA ARG A 367 7.72 13.85 25.93
C ARG A 367 7.59 15.38 25.98
N ALA A 368 8.66 16.10 25.66
CA ALA A 368 8.66 17.56 25.72
C ALA A 368 7.99 18.17 24.48
N THR A 369 8.23 17.60 23.30
CA THR A 369 7.73 18.11 22.02
C THR A 369 6.56 17.31 21.46
N GLY A 370 6.32 16.09 21.97
CA GLY A 370 5.35 15.14 21.42
C GLY A 370 5.80 14.50 20.10
N ARG A 371 7.01 14.75 19.62
CA ARG A 371 7.51 14.24 18.35
C ARG A 371 7.84 12.76 18.44
N VAL A 372 7.63 12.04 17.33
CA VAL A 372 7.92 10.62 17.22
C VAL A 372 9.02 10.36 16.21
N THR A 373 9.97 9.49 16.58
CA THR A 373 11.00 8.95 15.70
C THR A 373 10.81 7.46 15.57
N VAL A 374 10.50 6.98 14.37
CA VAL A 374 10.37 5.54 14.07
C VAL A 374 11.77 4.99 13.81
N LEU A 375 12.14 3.92 14.51
CA LEU A 375 13.46 3.29 14.45
C LEU A 375 13.49 2.06 13.53
N GLY A 376 12.34 1.36 13.39
CA GLY A 376 12.24 0.16 12.57
C GLY A 376 11.05 -0.70 12.92
N ARG A 377 10.99 -1.90 12.34
CA ARG A 377 9.94 -2.90 12.60
C ARG A 377 10.36 -3.87 13.70
N LEU A 378 9.39 -4.31 14.49
CA LEU A 378 9.53 -5.36 15.52
C LEU A 378 9.06 -6.73 14.99
N ASP A 379 8.57 -6.81 13.76
CA ASP A 379 8.07 -8.04 13.13
C ASP A 379 8.76 -8.34 11.78
N SER A 380 8.30 -9.39 11.09
CA SER A 380 8.83 -9.87 9.82
C SER A 380 8.45 -9.03 8.60
N GLN A 381 7.71 -7.96 8.79
CA GLN A 381 7.27 -7.14 7.66
C GLN A 381 8.36 -6.19 7.17
N VAL A 382 8.67 -6.26 5.87
CA VAL A 382 9.62 -5.38 5.20
C VAL A 382 8.94 -4.55 4.11
N SER A 383 9.61 -3.52 3.62
CA SER A 383 9.11 -2.67 2.55
C SER A 383 10.08 -2.69 1.37
N ILE A 384 9.56 -2.91 0.17
CA ILE A 384 10.35 -2.95 -1.07
C ILE A 384 9.70 -2.02 -2.09
N GLY A 385 10.33 -0.88 -2.34
CA GLY A 385 9.77 0.12 -3.24
C GLY A 385 8.37 0.60 -2.81
N GLY A 386 8.11 0.70 -1.51
CA GLY A 386 6.83 1.09 -0.92
C GLY A 386 5.81 -0.05 -0.80
N LEU A 387 6.15 -1.25 -1.25
CA LEU A 387 5.28 -2.42 -1.17
C LEU A 387 5.61 -3.23 0.07
N LYS A 388 4.60 -3.54 0.88
CA LYS A 388 4.77 -4.35 2.08
C LYS A 388 4.88 -5.82 1.72
N VAL A 389 5.90 -6.47 2.24
CA VAL A 389 6.14 -7.90 2.10
C VAL A 389 6.35 -8.50 3.48
N ASP A 390 5.67 -9.60 3.75
CA ASP A 390 5.90 -10.38 4.94
C ASP A 390 6.88 -11.52 4.63
N LEU A 391 8.03 -11.50 5.26
CA LEU A 391 9.04 -12.55 5.05
C LEU A 391 8.53 -13.92 5.48
N THR A 392 7.60 -13.98 6.45
CA THR A 392 6.98 -15.24 6.89
C THR A 392 6.04 -15.81 5.81
N GLU A 393 5.29 -14.94 5.10
CA GLU A 393 4.48 -15.36 3.94
C GLU A 393 5.36 -15.99 2.86
N VAL A 394 6.49 -15.37 2.56
CA VAL A 394 7.45 -15.89 1.57
C VAL A 394 8.04 -17.23 2.03
N GLU A 395 8.42 -17.33 3.30
CA GLU A 395 8.98 -18.55 3.90
C GLU A 395 7.98 -19.72 3.88
N GLN A 396 6.72 -19.45 4.25
CA GLN A 396 5.64 -20.45 4.19
C GLN A 396 5.33 -20.89 2.77
N THR A 397 5.36 -19.96 1.81
CA THR A 397 5.14 -20.29 0.40
C THR A 397 6.27 -21.19 -0.12
N LEU A 398 7.53 -20.92 0.26
CA LEU A 398 8.67 -21.75 -0.10
C LEU A 398 8.56 -23.13 0.52
N THR A 399 8.26 -23.25 1.81
CA THR A 399 8.14 -24.56 2.49
C THR A 399 6.93 -25.37 2.03
N ALA A 400 5.95 -24.75 1.36
CA ALA A 400 4.86 -25.47 0.72
C ALA A 400 5.21 -26.07 -0.67
N LEU A 401 6.42 -25.81 -1.19
CA LEU A 401 6.91 -26.42 -2.42
C LEU A 401 7.46 -27.82 -2.13
N PRO A 402 7.20 -28.82 -3.01
CA PRO A 402 7.67 -30.20 -2.81
C PRO A 402 9.19 -30.31 -2.70
N GLU A 403 9.93 -29.44 -3.38
CA GLU A 403 11.39 -29.40 -3.44
C GLU A 403 12.04 -28.87 -2.16
N VAL A 404 11.26 -28.24 -1.27
CA VAL A 404 11.77 -27.50 -0.11
C VAL A 404 11.37 -28.17 1.20
N ARG A 405 12.36 -28.62 1.98
CA ARG A 405 12.12 -29.17 3.32
C ARG A 405 11.99 -28.09 4.40
N GLU A 406 12.88 -27.11 4.35
CA GLU A 406 12.91 -25.98 5.27
C GLU A 406 13.34 -24.72 4.52
N ALA A 407 12.89 -23.57 4.97
CA ALA A 407 13.29 -22.28 4.43
C ALA A 407 13.60 -21.28 5.57
N VAL A 408 14.55 -20.40 5.33
CA VAL A 408 14.77 -19.16 6.10
C VAL A 408 14.82 -18.03 5.11
N VAL A 409 14.00 -17.04 5.35
CA VAL A 409 13.92 -15.83 4.53
C VAL A 409 14.36 -14.63 5.36
N VAL A 410 15.26 -13.84 4.82
CA VAL A 410 15.79 -12.63 5.46
C VAL A 410 15.74 -11.46 4.49
N PHE A 411 15.79 -10.26 5.04
CA PHE A 411 15.87 -9.03 4.25
C PHE A 411 17.19 -8.34 4.57
N GLU A 412 18.01 -8.15 3.55
CA GLU A 412 19.35 -7.60 3.68
C GLU A 412 19.69 -6.77 2.45
N ASP A 413 20.37 -5.65 2.62
CA ASP A 413 20.78 -4.74 1.54
C ASP A 413 19.65 -4.38 0.56
N GLY A 414 18.42 -4.19 1.07
CA GLY A 414 17.25 -3.84 0.26
C GLY A 414 16.69 -4.98 -0.59
N ALA A 415 17.07 -6.23 -0.32
CA ALA A 415 16.61 -7.41 -1.05
C ALA A 415 16.15 -8.54 -0.12
N ILE A 416 15.16 -9.30 -0.57
CA ILE A 416 14.77 -10.56 0.05
C ILE A 416 15.77 -11.64 -0.40
N GLU A 417 16.31 -12.39 0.56
CA GLU A 417 17.15 -13.56 0.35
C GLU A 417 16.51 -14.78 0.99
N ALA A 418 16.53 -15.92 0.28
CA ALA A 418 16.01 -17.19 0.77
C ALA A 418 17.12 -18.24 0.81
N TYR A 419 17.17 -18.97 1.90
CA TYR A 419 18.07 -20.09 2.14
C TYR A 419 17.21 -21.31 2.37
N LEU A 420 17.37 -22.34 1.52
CA LEU A 420 16.47 -23.48 1.45
C LEU A 420 17.24 -24.77 1.75
N ALA A 421 16.72 -25.57 2.68
CA ALA A 421 17.14 -26.96 2.80
C ALA A 421 16.37 -27.81 1.79
N THR A 422 17.08 -28.45 0.89
CA THR A 422 16.53 -29.26 -0.20
C THR A 422 17.21 -30.61 -0.28
N GLU A 423 16.69 -31.51 -1.12
CA GLU A 423 17.46 -32.68 -1.54
C GLU A 423 18.64 -32.28 -2.45
N PRO A 424 19.69 -33.11 -2.56
CA PRO A 424 20.89 -32.75 -3.32
C PRO A 424 20.68 -32.50 -4.82
N ASP A 425 19.63 -33.07 -5.39
CA ASP A 425 19.25 -32.99 -6.80
C ASP A 425 18.10 -31.97 -7.06
N ALA A 426 17.76 -31.17 -6.08
CA ALA A 426 16.69 -30.19 -6.22
C ALA A 426 17.03 -29.14 -7.29
N ASP A 427 16.08 -28.94 -8.22
CA ASP A 427 16.22 -27.98 -9.30
C ASP A 427 15.72 -26.58 -8.85
N LEU A 428 16.64 -25.61 -8.84
CA LEU A 428 16.32 -24.21 -8.53
C LEU A 428 15.26 -23.64 -9.48
N ALA A 429 15.21 -24.07 -10.74
CA ALA A 429 14.22 -23.61 -11.69
C ALA A 429 12.80 -24.01 -11.28
N LEU A 430 12.61 -25.22 -10.75
CA LEU A 430 11.32 -25.68 -10.24
C LEU A 430 10.86 -24.85 -9.02
N VAL A 431 11.77 -24.52 -8.12
CA VAL A 431 11.49 -23.62 -6.97
C VAL A 431 11.08 -22.23 -7.47
N GLN A 432 11.83 -21.65 -8.41
CA GLN A 432 11.54 -20.34 -8.98
C GLN A 432 10.18 -20.31 -9.70
N ASP A 433 9.89 -21.33 -10.48
CA ASP A 433 8.60 -21.48 -11.16
C ASP A 433 7.44 -21.67 -10.17
N GLY A 434 7.68 -22.47 -9.12
CA GLY A 434 6.72 -22.64 -8.04
C GLY A 434 6.35 -21.34 -7.32
N LEU A 435 7.38 -20.53 -7.04
CA LEU A 435 7.19 -19.17 -6.48
C LEU A 435 6.49 -18.24 -7.48
N ALA A 436 6.85 -18.30 -8.76
CA ALA A 436 6.30 -17.43 -9.77
C ALA A 436 4.79 -17.60 -9.95
N ARG A 437 4.28 -18.80 -9.72
CA ARG A 437 2.86 -19.09 -9.73
C ARG A 437 2.11 -18.62 -8.48
N ARG A 438 2.80 -18.49 -7.34
CA ARG A 438 2.18 -18.26 -6.01
C ARG A 438 2.37 -16.85 -5.47
N LEU A 439 3.48 -16.18 -5.81
CA LEU A 439 3.82 -14.86 -5.28
C LEU A 439 4.05 -13.84 -6.40
N ALA A 440 3.54 -12.63 -6.19
CA ALA A 440 3.85 -11.48 -7.03
C ALA A 440 5.37 -11.23 -7.11
N ALA A 441 5.84 -10.71 -8.24
CA ALA A 441 7.28 -10.56 -8.51
C ALA A 441 8.03 -9.78 -7.43
N TYR A 442 7.41 -8.74 -6.85
CA TYR A 442 8.04 -7.92 -5.82
C TYR A 442 8.21 -8.62 -4.47
N LYS A 443 7.47 -9.73 -4.22
CA LYS A 443 7.58 -10.56 -3.02
C LYS A 443 8.66 -11.64 -3.14
N ARG A 444 9.12 -11.94 -4.35
CA ARG A 444 10.03 -13.06 -4.60
C ARG A 444 11.44 -12.73 -4.17
N PRO A 445 12.17 -13.69 -3.55
CA PRO A 445 13.57 -13.50 -3.22
C PRO A 445 14.41 -13.19 -4.46
N ARG A 446 15.30 -12.22 -4.34
CA ARG A 446 16.31 -11.93 -5.39
C ARG A 446 17.44 -12.92 -5.39
N ARG A 447 17.73 -13.54 -4.24
CA ARG A 447 18.75 -14.56 -4.05
C ARG A 447 18.11 -15.78 -3.42
N ILE A 448 18.37 -16.95 -3.98
CA ILE A 448 17.95 -18.23 -3.45
C ILE A 448 19.18 -19.11 -3.39
N ALA A 449 19.52 -19.60 -2.20
CA ALA A 449 20.60 -20.55 -1.97
C ALA A 449 20.02 -21.91 -1.58
N LEU A 450 20.40 -22.96 -2.31
CA LEU A 450 20.04 -24.34 -1.98
C LEU A 450 21.14 -24.93 -1.08
N LEU A 451 20.74 -25.51 0.03
CA LEU A 451 21.63 -26.08 1.05
C LEU A 451 21.16 -27.48 1.41
N ALA A 452 22.08 -28.37 1.74
CA ALA A 452 21.72 -29.68 2.29
C ALA A 452 21.03 -29.55 3.65
N GLN A 453 21.46 -28.59 4.47
CA GLN A 453 20.89 -28.28 5.78
C GLN A 453 21.04 -26.79 6.09
N LEU A 454 20.05 -26.23 6.77
CA LEU A 454 20.11 -24.88 7.28
C LEU A 454 20.88 -24.80 8.60
N PRO A 455 21.66 -23.74 8.83
CA PRO A 455 22.40 -23.56 10.08
C PRO A 455 21.42 -23.38 11.27
N ARG A 456 21.82 -23.93 12.44
CA ARG A 456 21.02 -23.89 13.64
C ARG A 456 21.84 -23.35 14.82
N THR A 457 21.13 -22.76 15.78
CA THR A 457 21.70 -22.40 17.07
C THR A 457 22.07 -23.67 17.88
N ALA A 458 22.84 -23.51 18.94
CA ALA A 458 23.15 -24.62 19.87
C ALA A 458 21.90 -25.29 20.48
N THR A 459 20.75 -24.58 20.49
CA THR A 459 19.47 -25.10 20.96
C THR A 459 18.61 -25.73 19.85
N GLY A 460 19.13 -25.88 18.65
CA GLY A 460 18.46 -26.54 17.52
C GLY A 460 17.50 -25.62 16.71
N LYS A 461 17.35 -24.35 17.07
CA LYS A 461 16.53 -23.39 16.31
C LYS A 461 17.23 -22.94 15.04
N LEU A 462 16.48 -22.72 13.96
CA LEU A 462 17.01 -22.14 12.71
C LEU A 462 17.67 -20.80 12.97
N LEU A 463 18.88 -20.64 12.46
CA LEU A 463 19.63 -19.39 12.55
C LEU A 463 19.13 -18.43 11.46
N ARG A 464 18.81 -17.18 11.87
CA ARG A 464 18.27 -16.14 10.98
C ARG A 464 19.24 -14.97 10.79
N ASP A 465 20.50 -15.16 11.16
CA ASP A 465 21.55 -14.18 10.94
C ASP A 465 22.02 -14.18 9.48
N PRO A 466 21.86 -13.06 8.73
CA PRO A 466 22.18 -13.04 7.30
C PRO A 466 23.65 -13.34 7.00
N ALA A 467 24.58 -12.88 7.85
CA ALA A 467 26.01 -13.10 7.64
C ALA A 467 26.37 -14.57 7.78
N ALA A 468 25.83 -15.25 8.78
CA ALA A 468 26.05 -16.68 8.98
C ALA A 468 25.41 -17.52 7.85
N LEU A 469 24.21 -17.14 7.40
CA LEU A 469 23.53 -17.80 6.28
C LEU A 469 24.34 -17.68 4.97
N ARG A 470 24.84 -16.49 4.66
CA ARG A 470 25.69 -16.24 3.48
C ARG A 470 26.99 -17.02 3.56
N THR A 471 27.62 -17.08 4.73
CA THR A 471 28.84 -17.87 4.95
C THR A 471 28.61 -19.34 4.68
N THR A 472 27.52 -19.91 5.21
CA THR A 472 27.13 -21.31 4.99
C THR A 472 26.87 -21.59 3.51
N ALA A 473 26.15 -20.68 2.83
CA ALA A 473 25.85 -20.82 1.40
C ALA A 473 27.12 -20.75 0.54
N THR A 474 28.06 -19.87 0.87
CA THR A 474 29.35 -19.77 0.16
C THR A 474 30.20 -21.02 0.35
N ALA A 475 30.27 -21.55 1.58
CA ALA A 475 30.99 -22.80 1.86
C ALA A 475 30.40 -23.99 1.11
N ALA A 476 29.08 -24.13 1.06
CA ALA A 476 28.39 -25.18 0.31
C ALA A 476 28.64 -25.06 -1.21
N ALA A 477 28.62 -23.88 -1.78
CA ALA A 477 28.90 -23.63 -3.19
C ALA A 477 30.37 -23.95 -3.56
N THR A 478 31.31 -23.78 -2.63
CA THR A 478 32.73 -24.09 -2.82
C THR A 478 32.97 -25.58 -2.72
N ALA A 479 32.25 -26.30 -1.87
CA ALA A 479 32.36 -27.76 -1.71
C ALA A 479 31.73 -28.55 -2.88
N ALA A 480 30.82 -27.93 -3.64
CA ALA A 480 30.16 -28.53 -4.80
C ALA A 480 30.95 -28.38 -6.14
N ARG A 481 32.05 -27.62 -6.13
CA ARG A 481 32.99 -27.45 -7.25
C ARG A 481 34.18 -28.41 -7.14
#